data_432471ea36a378a953197cab3ddbda52
#
_entry.id   432471ea36a378a953197cab3ddbda52
#
_cell.length_a   1.000
_cell.length_b   1.000
_cell.length_c   1.000
_cell.angle_alpha   90.00
_cell.angle_beta   90.00
_cell.angle_gamma   90.00
#
_symmetry.space_group_name_H-M   'P 1'
#
loop_
_entity.id
_entity.type
_entity.pdbx_description
1 polymer ?
#
loop_
_entity_poly.entity_id
_entity_poly.type
_entity_poly.pdbx_seq_one_letter_code
_entity_poly.pdbx_strand_id
1 'polypeptide(L)'
;MELGPLSDIASEPGVTDIAVTCDGTVWADRGQGMRPHALRVPFSGPQAIRDFAVRLCSQLGRRLDDACPIADASTVEGVRVHAVIAPLVPQGAAISIRLPDVVAPSLESLAENGMFPSGWMPLLEGFVERRASVLVTGGTGAGKTTLLKAMLMRCAPGERVITVEEVRELGMLNHANHVSLVTRGANMEGKGAIGLSQLICATLRMRPDRIVVGECRGGEIVDLLRALNSGHRGGMTTLHANQVTAVPSRLVALGLLAELNPQAT
;
A
#
# COMPACT_ATOMS: atom_id res chain seq x y z
N MET A 1 16.95 -3.22 5.67
CA MET A 1 16.50 -4.64 5.57
C MET A 1 17.51 -5.40 4.73
N GLU A 2 18.02 -6.51 5.25
CA GLU A 2 18.96 -7.37 4.52
C GLU A 2 18.17 -8.44 3.75
N LEU A 3 18.22 -8.38 2.43
CA LEU A 3 17.54 -9.33 1.55
C LEU A 3 18.41 -10.57 1.23
N GLY A 4 19.61 -10.66 1.80
CA GLY A 4 20.50 -11.82 1.68
C GLY A 4 20.66 -12.30 0.23
N PRO A 5 20.31 -13.57 -0.09
CA PRO A 5 20.43 -14.09 -1.45
C PRO A 5 19.61 -13.33 -2.51
N LEU A 6 18.61 -12.56 -2.10
CA LEU A 6 17.74 -11.80 -2.98
C LEU A 6 18.20 -10.33 -3.19
N SER A 7 19.32 -9.92 -2.57
CA SER A 7 19.78 -8.52 -2.62
C SER A 7 20.12 -8.05 -4.03
N ASP A 8 20.76 -8.92 -4.83
CA ASP A 8 21.14 -8.57 -6.20
C ASP A 8 19.90 -8.29 -7.06
N ILE A 9 18.94 -9.22 -7.07
CA ILE A 9 17.71 -9.08 -7.85
C ILE A 9 16.83 -7.94 -7.35
N ALA A 10 16.77 -7.68 -6.04
CA ALA A 10 16.01 -6.58 -5.48
C ALA A 10 16.60 -5.20 -5.81
N SER A 11 17.86 -5.16 -6.21
CA SER A 11 18.55 -3.94 -6.64
C SER A 11 18.50 -3.73 -8.16
N GLU A 12 17.99 -4.69 -8.92
CA GLU A 12 17.85 -4.56 -10.36
C GLU A 12 16.78 -3.52 -10.73
N PRO A 13 17.08 -2.58 -11.63
CA PRO A 13 16.07 -1.64 -12.11
C PRO A 13 14.88 -2.35 -12.76
N GLY A 14 13.67 -1.92 -12.42
CA GLY A 14 12.43 -2.42 -13.00
C GLY A 14 11.89 -3.71 -12.36
N VAL A 15 12.55 -4.30 -11.39
CA VAL A 15 11.99 -5.41 -10.61
C VAL A 15 10.96 -4.84 -9.63
N THR A 16 9.72 -5.29 -9.76
CA THR A 16 8.59 -4.86 -8.92
C THR A 16 8.20 -5.89 -7.88
N ASP A 17 8.27 -7.17 -8.24
CA ASP A 17 7.88 -8.27 -7.38
C ASP A 17 8.89 -9.42 -7.47
N ILE A 18 9.16 -10.04 -6.31
CA ILE A 18 10.00 -11.24 -6.19
C ILE A 18 9.20 -12.30 -5.43
N ALA A 19 9.13 -13.50 -5.96
CA ALA A 19 8.53 -14.64 -5.28
C ALA A 19 9.56 -15.76 -5.09
N VAL A 20 9.57 -16.36 -3.90
CA VAL A 20 10.36 -17.56 -3.58
C VAL A 20 9.37 -18.68 -3.28
N THR A 21 9.45 -19.75 -4.04
CA THR A 21 8.64 -20.96 -3.82
C THR A 21 9.27 -21.85 -2.75
N CYS A 22 8.47 -22.74 -2.20
CA CYS A 22 8.91 -23.61 -1.09
C CYS A 22 10.02 -24.61 -1.47
N ASP A 23 10.29 -24.81 -2.75
CA ASP A 23 11.41 -25.59 -3.30
C ASP A 23 12.69 -24.75 -3.54
N GLY A 24 12.61 -23.43 -3.33
CA GLY A 24 13.73 -22.50 -3.51
C GLY A 24 13.84 -21.87 -4.87
N THR A 25 12.90 -22.13 -5.78
CA THR A 25 12.85 -21.42 -7.06
C THR A 25 12.47 -19.97 -6.83
N VAL A 26 13.22 -19.05 -7.47
CA VAL A 26 12.97 -17.61 -7.39
C VAL A 26 12.38 -17.11 -8.69
N TRP A 27 11.38 -16.28 -8.58
CA TRP A 27 10.70 -15.63 -9.69
C TRP A 27 10.75 -14.11 -9.50
N ALA A 28 10.85 -13.38 -10.58
CA ALA A 28 10.83 -11.92 -10.57
C ALA A 28 9.91 -11.37 -11.64
N ASP A 29 9.16 -10.33 -11.30
CA ASP A 29 8.42 -9.52 -12.25
C ASP A 29 9.19 -8.22 -12.53
N ARG A 30 9.27 -7.89 -13.83
CA ARG A 30 9.86 -6.64 -14.35
C ARG A 30 8.85 -5.86 -15.18
N GLY A 31 7.56 -5.96 -14.81
CA GLY A 31 6.45 -5.32 -15.52
C GLY A 31 5.92 -6.13 -16.71
N GLN A 32 6.40 -7.37 -16.91
CA GLN A 32 5.97 -8.26 -17.99
C GLN A 32 5.50 -9.64 -17.48
N GLY A 33 5.19 -9.73 -16.18
CA GLY A 33 4.83 -10.96 -15.49
C GLY A 33 6.04 -11.70 -14.91
N MET A 34 5.74 -12.63 -14.00
CA MET A 34 6.73 -13.42 -13.27
C MET A 34 7.55 -14.31 -14.19
N ARG A 35 8.87 -14.23 -14.10
CA ARG A 35 9.83 -15.09 -14.81
C ARG A 35 10.84 -15.70 -13.83
N PRO A 36 11.30 -16.96 -14.08
CA PRO A 36 12.33 -17.57 -13.23
C PRO A 36 13.60 -16.73 -13.23
N HIS A 37 14.22 -16.65 -12.05
CA HIS A 37 15.50 -15.98 -11.84
C HIS A 37 16.48 -16.90 -11.11
N ALA A 38 17.68 -17.03 -11.65
CA ALA A 38 18.75 -17.82 -11.04
C ALA A 38 19.52 -16.98 -10.04
N LEU A 39 19.51 -17.39 -8.78
CA LEU A 39 20.33 -16.76 -7.74
C LEU A 39 21.80 -17.10 -7.91
N ARG A 40 22.72 -16.19 -7.56
CA ARG A 40 24.16 -16.47 -7.45
C ARG A 40 24.45 -17.50 -6.36
N VAL A 41 23.71 -17.41 -5.25
CA VAL A 41 23.79 -18.38 -4.15
C VAL A 41 22.38 -18.93 -3.92
N PRO A 42 22.08 -20.13 -4.46
CA PRO A 42 20.78 -20.77 -4.26
C PRO A 42 20.53 -21.12 -2.80
N PHE A 43 19.26 -21.23 -2.41
CA PHE A 43 18.90 -21.79 -1.12
C PHE A 43 19.33 -23.25 -1.02
N SER A 44 19.96 -23.64 0.07
CA SER A 44 20.49 -25.00 0.27
C SER A 44 19.43 -26.05 0.59
N GLY A 45 18.16 -25.67 0.60
CA GLY A 45 17.02 -26.55 0.86
C GLY A 45 15.87 -25.86 1.62
N PRO A 46 14.78 -26.59 1.87
CA PRO A 46 13.57 -26.02 2.49
C PRO A 46 13.80 -25.34 3.84
N GLN A 47 14.70 -25.91 4.67
CA GLN A 47 15.00 -25.31 5.98
C GLN A 47 15.69 -23.96 5.83
N ALA A 48 16.60 -23.81 4.86
CA ALA A 48 17.27 -22.52 4.61
C ALA A 48 16.27 -21.43 4.16
N ILE A 49 15.25 -21.80 3.37
CA ILE A 49 14.19 -20.89 2.94
C ILE A 49 13.35 -20.46 4.15
N ARG A 50 12.97 -21.42 5.01
CA ARG A 50 12.24 -21.15 6.25
C ARG A 50 13.03 -20.19 7.15
N ASP A 51 14.29 -20.48 7.41
CA ASP A 51 15.16 -19.67 8.27
C ASP A 51 15.33 -18.26 7.69
N PHE A 52 15.41 -18.15 6.37
CA PHE A 52 15.46 -16.86 5.69
C PHE A 52 14.16 -16.08 5.88
N ALA A 53 13.00 -16.70 5.68
CA ALA A 53 11.69 -16.08 5.89
C ALA A 53 11.51 -15.57 7.33
N VAL A 54 11.88 -16.41 8.32
CA VAL A 54 11.79 -16.05 9.75
C VAL A 54 12.69 -14.86 10.06
N ARG A 55 13.94 -14.87 9.60
CA ARG A 55 14.87 -13.74 9.80
C ARG A 55 14.36 -12.46 9.13
N LEU A 56 13.86 -12.57 7.89
CA LEU A 56 13.33 -11.43 7.15
C LEU A 56 12.15 -10.78 7.87
N CYS A 57 11.18 -11.57 8.34
CA CYS A 57 10.05 -11.08 9.11
C CYS A 57 10.49 -10.48 10.46
N SER A 58 11.45 -11.12 11.15
CA SER A 58 11.99 -10.64 12.42
C SER A 58 12.67 -9.26 12.28
N GLN A 59 13.46 -9.03 11.23
CA GLN A 59 14.04 -7.71 10.93
C GLN A 59 12.99 -6.62 10.79
N LEU A 60 11.77 -7.00 10.36
CA LEU A 60 10.64 -6.10 10.17
C LEU A 60 9.70 -6.07 11.41
N GLY A 61 10.14 -6.63 12.53
CA GLY A 61 9.40 -6.64 13.79
C GLY A 61 8.16 -7.54 13.76
N ARG A 62 8.12 -8.54 12.86
CA ARG A 62 7.03 -9.49 12.72
C ARG A 62 7.46 -10.90 13.15
N ARG A 63 6.57 -11.56 13.88
CA ARG A 63 6.74 -12.96 14.27
C ARG A 63 6.34 -13.86 13.11
N LEU A 64 7.14 -14.88 12.83
CA LEU A 64 6.84 -15.95 11.89
C LEU A 64 7.39 -17.24 12.48
N ASP A 65 6.50 -18.11 12.96
CA ASP A 65 6.81 -19.41 13.57
C ASP A 65 5.61 -20.35 13.48
N ASP A 66 5.70 -21.54 14.10
CA ASP A 66 4.65 -22.57 14.06
C ASP A 66 3.32 -22.10 14.67
N ALA A 67 3.34 -21.17 15.61
CA ALA A 67 2.13 -20.60 16.19
C ALA A 67 1.56 -19.42 15.36
N CYS A 68 2.43 -18.78 14.55
CA CYS A 68 2.08 -17.69 13.62
C CYS A 68 2.71 -17.99 12.26
N PRO A 69 2.16 -18.94 11.47
CA PRO A 69 2.81 -19.41 10.25
C PRO A 69 2.61 -18.49 9.04
N ILE A 70 1.94 -17.35 9.20
CA ILE A 70 1.72 -16.31 8.18
C ILE A 70 2.18 -14.98 8.76
N ALA A 71 2.95 -14.22 7.99
CA ALA A 71 3.34 -12.87 8.36
C ALA A 71 3.28 -11.91 7.19
N ASP A 72 2.72 -10.73 7.46
CA ASP A 72 2.77 -9.54 6.62
C ASP A 72 3.65 -8.50 7.27
N ALA A 73 4.63 -8.01 6.54
CA ALA A 73 5.59 -7.03 7.02
C ALA A 73 5.87 -5.97 5.96
N SER A 74 6.27 -4.77 6.39
CA SER A 74 6.70 -3.72 5.46
C SER A 74 7.79 -2.86 6.08
N THR A 75 8.66 -2.30 5.22
CA THR A 75 9.64 -1.29 5.62
C THR A 75 9.05 0.11 5.56
N VAL A 76 9.79 1.07 6.10
CA VAL A 76 9.44 2.51 6.00
C VAL A 76 9.50 2.99 4.54
N GLU A 77 10.40 2.41 3.75
CA GLU A 77 10.58 2.73 2.33
C GLU A 77 9.47 2.15 1.43
N GLY A 78 8.63 1.24 1.98
CA GLY A 78 7.49 0.68 1.25
C GLY A 78 7.72 -0.71 0.66
N VAL A 79 8.86 -1.38 0.97
CA VAL A 79 9.02 -2.81 0.63
C VAL A 79 8.03 -3.63 1.45
N ARG A 80 7.28 -4.51 0.81
CA ARG A 80 6.28 -5.38 1.44
C ARG A 80 6.74 -6.81 1.35
N VAL A 81 6.60 -7.54 2.44
CA VAL A 81 6.95 -8.96 2.53
C VAL A 81 5.73 -9.71 3.04
N HIS A 82 5.30 -10.71 2.30
CA HIS A 82 4.35 -11.71 2.75
C HIS A 82 5.07 -13.05 2.80
N ALA A 83 5.00 -13.73 3.93
CA ALA A 83 5.64 -15.04 4.10
C ALA A 83 4.70 -16.04 4.75
N VAL A 84 4.71 -17.26 4.23
CA VAL A 84 3.96 -18.41 4.75
C VAL A 84 4.93 -19.57 4.92
N ILE A 85 4.91 -20.21 6.10
CA ILE A 85 5.77 -21.36 6.40
C ILE A 85 4.97 -22.66 6.55
N ALA A 86 5.68 -23.80 6.54
CA ALA A 86 5.09 -25.08 6.90
C ALA A 86 4.42 -25.01 8.30
N PRO A 87 3.27 -25.69 8.53
CA PRO A 87 2.65 -26.71 7.66
C PRO A 87 1.67 -26.16 6.61
N LEU A 88 1.47 -24.84 6.50
CA LEU A 88 0.54 -24.27 5.53
C LEU A 88 1.05 -24.40 4.08
N VAL A 89 2.36 -24.44 3.89
CA VAL A 89 3.01 -24.85 2.66
C VAL A 89 3.64 -26.23 2.83
N PRO A 90 3.88 -26.99 1.75
CA PRO A 90 4.37 -28.37 1.87
C PRO A 90 5.68 -28.51 2.64
N GLN A 91 6.58 -27.53 2.48
CA GLN A 91 7.90 -27.50 3.11
C GLN A 91 8.47 -26.08 3.04
N GLY A 92 9.48 -25.78 3.87
CA GLY A 92 10.19 -24.51 3.84
C GLY A 92 9.30 -23.31 4.08
N ALA A 93 9.30 -22.37 3.12
CA ALA A 93 8.46 -21.19 3.11
C ALA A 93 8.12 -20.78 1.67
N ALA A 94 6.96 -20.14 1.51
CA ALA A 94 6.65 -19.32 0.34
C ALA A 94 6.79 -17.84 0.73
N ILE A 95 7.53 -17.06 -0.07
CA ILE A 95 7.80 -15.66 0.24
C ILE A 95 7.44 -14.82 -0.97
N SER A 96 6.69 -13.76 -0.77
CA SER A 96 6.39 -12.74 -1.78
C SER A 96 6.92 -11.40 -1.30
N ILE A 97 7.72 -10.74 -2.11
CA ILE A 97 8.29 -9.43 -1.82
C ILE A 97 7.85 -8.49 -2.93
N ARG A 98 7.18 -7.40 -2.56
CA ARG A 98 6.90 -6.30 -3.47
C ARG A 98 7.83 -5.13 -3.16
N LEU A 99 8.51 -4.66 -4.18
CA LEU A 99 9.41 -3.52 -4.11
C LEU A 99 8.64 -2.24 -4.47
N PRO A 100 8.89 -1.12 -3.78
CA PRO A 100 8.30 0.16 -4.14
C PRO A 100 8.94 0.68 -5.44
N ASP A 101 8.19 1.47 -6.19
CA ASP A 101 8.75 2.22 -7.32
C ASP A 101 9.89 3.13 -6.86
N VAL A 102 11.05 2.97 -7.46
CA VAL A 102 12.27 3.75 -7.12
C VAL A 102 12.09 5.21 -7.49
N VAL A 103 11.35 5.50 -8.55
CA VAL A 103 11.10 6.87 -9.03
C VAL A 103 9.71 7.32 -8.57
N ALA A 104 9.66 8.45 -7.86
CA ALA A 104 8.38 9.05 -7.52
C ALA A 104 7.67 9.49 -8.81
N PRO A 105 6.44 9.00 -9.07
CA PRO A 105 5.72 9.35 -10.29
C PRO A 105 5.40 10.85 -10.28
N SER A 106 5.55 11.52 -11.42
CA SER A 106 5.01 12.86 -11.64
C SER A 106 3.79 12.78 -12.56
N LEU A 107 2.90 13.78 -12.51
CA LEU A 107 1.75 13.80 -13.41
C LEU A 107 2.20 13.85 -14.88
N GLU A 108 3.31 14.54 -15.17
CA GLU A 108 3.90 14.61 -16.51
C GLU A 108 4.32 13.22 -16.99
N SER A 109 5.11 12.52 -16.19
CA SER A 109 5.58 11.17 -16.54
C SER A 109 4.43 10.17 -16.72
N LEU A 110 3.36 10.32 -15.94
CA LEU A 110 2.17 9.47 -16.08
C LEU A 110 1.40 9.77 -17.37
N ALA A 111 1.31 11.04 -17.78
CA ALA A 111 0.71 11.43 -19.05
C ALA A 111 1.54 10.94 -20.24
N GLU A 112 2.88 11.11 -20.18
CA GLU A 112 3.82 10.61 -21.20
C GLU A 112 3.75 9.09 -21.37
N ASN A 113 3.58 8.36 -20.26
CA ASN A 113 3.38 6.92 -20.25
C ASN A 113 1.95 6.48 -20.61
N GLY A 114 1.07 7.41 -21.00
CA GLY A 114 -0.26 7.11 -21.52
C GLY A 114 -1.30 6.75 -20.45
N MET A 115 -1.05 7.04 -19.16
CA MET A 115 -2.04 6.78 -18.10
C MET A 115 -3.31 7.63 -18.29
N PHE A 116 -3.17 8.86 -18.77
CA PHE A 116 -4.26 9.77 -19.11
C PHE A 116 -3.83 10.75 -20.23
N PRO A 117 -4.79 11.31 -20.98
CA PRO A 117 -4.49 12.33 -22.00
C PRO A 117 -3.84 13.56 -21.37
N SER A 118 -2.82 14.13 -22.01
CA SER A 118 -2.09 15.32 -21.52
C SER A 118 -3.03 16.53 -21.26
N GLY A 119 -4.12 16.65 -22.00
CA GLY A 119 -5.14 17.67 -21.76
C GLY A 119 -5.84 17.60 -20.40
N TRP A 120 -5.66 16.52 -19.63
CA TRP A 120 -6.20 16.40 -18.28
C TRP A 120 -5.29 16.99 -17.20
N MET A 121 -4.04 17.33 -17.55
CA MET A 121 -3.08 17.91 -16.61
C MET A 121 -3.66 19.10 -15.84
N PRO A 122 -4.21 20.17 -16.50
CA PRO A 122 -4.76 21.32 -15.77
C PRO A 122 -5.93 20.95 -14.85
N LEU A 123 -6.69 19.92 -15.20
CA LEU A 123 -7.81 19.43 -14.37
C LEU A 123 -7.27 18.79 -13.09
N LEU A 124 -6.29 17.87 -13.20
CA LEU A 124 -5.71 17.16 -12.06
C LEU A 124 -4.94 18.14 -11.13
N GLU A 125 -4.20 19.06 -11.69
CA GLU A 125 -3.53 20.13 -10.94
C GLU A 125 -4.55 21.01 -10.24
N GLY A 126 -5.61 21.42 -10.93
CA GLY A 126 -6.71 22.21 -10.37
C GLY A 126 -7.44 21.52 -9.23
N PHE A 127 -7.57 20.20 -9.23
CA PHE A 127 -8.10 19.43 -8.07
C PHE A 127 -7.16 19.55 -6.86
N VAL A 128 -5.86 19.46 -7.08
CA VAL A 128 -4.89 19.61 -5.99
C VAL A 128 -4.90 21.04 -5.44
N GLU A 129 -4.76 22.05 -6.30
CA GLU A 129 -4.69 23.47 -5.91
C GLU A 129 -5.95 23.92 -5.14
N ARG A 130 -7.13 23.51 -5.61
CA ARG A 130 -8.42 23.88 -4.99
C ARG A 130 -8.77 23.00 -3.78
N ARG A 131 -7.89 22.09 -3.39
CA ARG A 131 -8.15 21.14 -2.31
C ARG A 131 -9.46 20.38 -2.50
N ALA A 132 -9.71 19.91 -3.72
CA ALA A 132 -10.84 19.05 -3.99
C ALA A 132 -10.70 17.71 -3.25
N SER A 133 -11.82 17.17 -2.78
CA SER A 133 -11.84 15.78 -2.32
C SER A 133 -11.88 14.86 -3.52
N VAL A 134 -10.92 13.92 -3.61
CA VAL A 134 -10.72 13.07 -4.79
C VAL A 134 -10.82 11.60 -4.42
N LEU A 135 -11.66 10.88 -5.16
CA LEU A 135 -11.75 9.43 -5.11
C LEU A 135 -11.20 8.86 -6.42
N VAL A 136 -10.05 8.18 -6.36
CA VAL A 136 -9.45 7.49 -7.49
C VAL A 136 -9.94 6.05 -7.54
N THR A 137 -10.58 5.65 -8.63
CA THR A 137 -11.17 4.30 -8.74
C THR A 137 -10.57 3.53 -9.92
N GLY A 138 -10.57 2.21 -9.83
CA GLY A 138 -10.09 1.34 -10.89
C GLY A 138 -9.82 -0.08 -10.38
N GLY A 139 -9.57 -1.00 -11.29
CA GLY A 139 -9.18 -2.38 -10.99
C GLY A 139 -7.81 -2.51 -10.32
N THR A 140 -7.43 -3.74 -10.00
CA THR A 140 -6.07 -4.05 -9.51
C THR A 140 -5.06 -3.74 -10.61
N GLY A 141 -3.93 -3.13 -10.26
CA GLY A 141 -2.88 -2.77 -11.23
C GLY A 141 -3.21 -1.58 -12.14
N ALA A 142 -4.38 -0.91 -11.97
CA ALA A 142 -4.76 0.24 -12.80
C ALA A 142 -4.00 1.54 -12.50
N GLY A 143 -3.03 1.52 -11.58
CA GLY A 143 -2.23 2.69 -11.24
C GLY A 143 -2.88 3.71 -10.29
N LYS A 144 -3.94 3.31 -9.55
CA LYS A 144 -4.64 4.21 -8.60
C LYS A 144 -3.70 4.86 -7.60
N THR A 145 -2.92 4.06 -6.90
CA THR A 145 -1.96 4.54 -5.88
C THR A 145 -0.86 5.38 -6.51
N THR A 146 -0.44 5.05 -7.72
CA THR A 146 0.55 5.79 -8.49
C THR A 146 0.04 7.18 -8.87
N LEU A 147 -1.21 7.28 -9.37
CA LEU A 147 -1.85 8.56 -9.66
C LEU A 147 -2.04 9.39 -8.39
N LEU A 148 -2.55 8.76 -7.32
CA LEU A 148 -2.73 9.43 -6.03
C LEU A 148 -1.39 10.01 -5.52
N LYS A 149 -0.31 9.23 -5.58
CA LYS A 149 1.03 9.66 -5.19
C LYS A 149 1.51 10.85 -6.04
N ALA A 150 1.33 10.80 -7.36
CA ALA A 150 1.69 11.89 -8.26
C ALA A 150 0.93 13.18 -7.93
N MET A 151 -0.37 13.09 -7.62
CA MET A 151 -1.17 14.25 -7.19
C MET A 151 -0.67 14.80 -5.85
N LEU A 152 -0.31 13.94 -4.88
CA LEU A 152 0.21 14.38 -3.58
C LEU A 152 1.54 15.11 -3.69
N MET A 153 2.38 14.74 -4.65
CA MET A 153 3.65 15.43 -4.93
C MET A 153 3.45 16.87 -5.46
N ARG A 154 2.24 17.22 -5.92
CA ARG A 154 1.85 18.58 -6.35
C ARG A 154 1.28 19.44 -5.22
N CYS A 155 1.09 18.88 -4.02
CA CYS A 155 0.63 19.66 -2.88
C CYS A 155 1.64 20.76 -2.53
N ALA A 156 1.13 21.92 -2.10
CA ALA A 156 2.00 23.03 -1.72
C ALA A 156 2.92 22.63 -0.54
N PRO A 157 4.22 22.99 -0.56
CA PRO A 157 5.19 22.53 0.44
C PRO A 157 4.82 22.81 1.90
N GLY A 158 4.03 23.85 2.15
CA GLY A 158 3.56 24.21 3.49
C GLY A 158 2.32 23.44 3.97
N GLU A 159 1.65 22.70 3.09
CA GLU A 159 0.47 21.91 3.47
C GLU A 159 0.88 20.74 4.34
N ARG A 160 0.09 20.50 5.41
CA ARG A 160 0.26 19.31 6.24
C ARG A 160 -0.52 18.15 5.66
N VAL A 161 0.19 17.21 5.06
CA VAL A 161 -0.37 15.99 4.45
C VAL A 161 -0.23 14.84 5.44
N ILE A 162 -1.33 14.21 5.81
CA ILE A 162 -1.32 13.01 6.65
C ILE A 162 -1.88 11.84 5.85
N THR A 163 -1.05 10.83 5.62
CA THR A 163 -1.45 9.58 4.96
C THR A 163 -1.77 8.52 6.00
N VAL A 164 -2.83 7.76 5.77
CA VAL A 164 -3.29 6.65 6.61
C VAL A 164 -3.43 5.41 5.74
N GLU A 165 -2.72 4.34 6.07
CA GLU A 165 -2.65 3.13 5.24
C GLU A 165 -2.65 1.86 6.10
N GLU A 166 -3.14 0.76 5.57
CA GLU A 166 -2.94 -0.57 6.19
C GLU A 166 -1.48 -1.01 6.06
N VAL A 167 -0.95 -0.85 4.86
CA VAL A 167 0.44 -1.10 4.52
C VAL A 167 0.94 0.10 3.73
N ARG A 168 2.14 0.55 4.00
CA ARG A 168 2.71 1.75 3.39
C ARG A 168 2.99 1.57 1.89
N GLU A 169 1.98 1.87 1.05
CA GLU A 169 2.07 1.82 -0.42
C GLU A 169 2.53 3.16 -1.02
N LEU A 170 2.06 4.27 -0.44
CA LEU A 170 2.46 5.61 -0.86
C LEU A 170 3.95 5.89 -0.56
N GLY A 171 4.52 5.13 0.38
CA GLY A 171 5.89 5.33 0.84
C GLY A 171 6.07 6.66 1.57
N MET A 172 7.32 7.09 1.68
CA MET A 172 7.61 8.44 2.16
C MET A 172 7.49 9.42 0.99
N LEU A 173 6.51 10.31 1.07
CA LEU A 173 6.40 11.39 0.10
C LEU A 173 7.57 12.37 0.29
N ASN A 174 8.15 12.83 -0.81
CA ASN A 174 9.13 13.92 -0.76
C ASN A 174 8.39 15.26 -0.54
N HIS A 175 7.77 15.40 0.64
CA HIS A 175 6.96 16.53 1.05
C HIS A 175 7.34 16.94 2.47
N ALA A 176 7.70 18.20 2.68
CA ALA A 176 8.32 18.68 3.92
C ALA A 176 7.45 18.46 5.18
N ASN A 177 6.12 18.57 5.05
CA ASN A 177 5.18 18.42 6.17
C ASN A 177 4.28 17.19 5.98
N HIS A 178 4.89 16.03 5.76
CA HIS A 178 4.21 14.74 5.60
C HIS A 178 4.30 13.88 6.85
N VAL A 179 3.18 13.31 7.27
CA VAL A 179 3.10 12.30 8.32
C VAL A 179 2.43 11.04 7.76
N SER A 180 3.12 9.92 7.81
CA SER A 180 2.59 8.61 7.39
C SER A 180 2.20 7.78 8.60
N LEU A 181 0.92 7.47 8.72
CA LEU A 181 0.35 6.57 9.73
C LEU A 181 0.02 5.23 9.10
N VAL A 182 0.36 4.15 9.79
CA VAL A 182 0.10 2.78 9.33
C VAL A 182 -0.57 2.01 10.46
N THR A 183 -1.50 1.14 10.10
CA THR A 183 -2.19 0.28 11.05
C THR A 183 -1.20 -0.61 11.81
N ARG A 184 -1.57 -0.97 13.00
CA ARG A 184 -0.84 -1.92 13.83
C ARG A 184 -1.71 -3.14 14.12
N GLY A 185 -1.24 -4.33 13.80
CA GLY A 185 -1.87 -5.58 14.22
C GLY A 185 -1.85 -5.75 15.76
N ALA A 186 -2.70 -6.62 16.27
CA ALA A 186 -2.69 -7.01 17.66
C ALA A 186 -1.33 -7.63 18.05
N ASN A 187 -0.93 -7.48 19.31
CA ASN A 187 0.22 -8.17 19.89
C ASN A 187 -0.10 -9.66 20.11
N MET A 188 0.84 -10.41 20.70
CA MET A 188 0.69 -11.85 20.99
C MET A 188 -0.49 -12.17 21.92
N GLU A 189 -0.94 -11.20 22.72
CA GLU A 189 -2.09 -11.32 23.62
C GLU A 189 -3.42 -10.91 22.96
N GLY A 190 -3.43 -10.63 21.64
CA GLY A 190 -4.58 -10.13 20.91
C GLY A 190 -4.93 -8.66 21.21
N LYS A 191 -4.03 -7.89 21.85
CA LYS A 191 -4.27 -6.51 22.27
C LYS A 191 -3.50 -5.50 21.44
N GLY A 192 -3.96 -4.25 21.49
CA GLY A 192 -3.24 -3.09 20.95
C GLY A 192 -3.32 -2.98 19.41
N ALA A 193 -4.26 -3.63 18.75
CA ALA A 193 -4.57 -3.37 17.36
C ALA A 193 -5.04 -1.92 17.17
N ILE A 194 -4.57 -1.28 16.09
CA ILE A 194 -4.99 0.06 15.70
C ILE A 194 -5.36 -0.01 14.21
N GLY A 195 -6.65 0.17 13.92
CA GLY A 195 -7.19 0.11 12.56
C GLY A 195 -7.24 1.47 11.87
N LEU A 196 -7.63 1.46 10.59
CA LEU A 196 -7.74 2.67 9.76
C LEU A 196 -8.70 3.70 10.38
N SER A 197 -9.88 3.30 10.85
CA SER A 197 -10.87 4.20 11.46
C SER A 197 -10.29 4.96 12.65
N GLN A 198 -9.55 4.28 13.53
CA GLN A 198 -8.91 4.92 14.67
C GLN A 198 -7.83 5.92 14.25
N LEU A 199 -7.05 5.57 13.20
CA LEU A 199 -6.02 6.45 12.66
C LEU A 199 -6.65 7.68 11.98
N ILE A 200 -7.72 7.52 11.20
CA ILE A 200 -8.44 8.65 10.59
C ILE A 200 -8.95 9.60 11.68
N CYS A 201 -9.61 9.08 12.72
CA CYS A 201 -10.05 9.90 13.85
C CYS A 201 -8.88 10.61 14.56
N ALA A 202 -7.72 9.97 14.67
CA ALA A 202 -6.53 10.59 15.25
C ALA A 202 -6.00 11.75 14.40
N THR A 203 -6.07 11.66 13.06
CA THR A 203 -5.60 12.73 12.16
C THR A 203 -6.31 14.05 12.41
N LEU A 204 -7.59 14.03 12.80
CA LEU A 204 -8.37 15.24 13.07
C LEU A 204 -7.77 16.12 14.18
N ARG A 205 -7.01 15.52 15.10
CA ARG A 205 -6.31 16.21 16.20
C ARG A 205 -4.89 16.64 15.81
N MET A 206 -4.45 16.31 14.60
CA MET A 206 -3.09 16.58 14.12
C MET A 206 -3.01 17.81 13.22
N ARG A 207 -4.11 18.57 13.09
CA ARG A 207 -4.24 19.75 12.22
C ARG A 207 -3.84 19.46 10.77
N PRO A 208 -4.47 18.48 10.10
CA PRO A 208 -4.17 18.19 8.72
C PRO A 208 -4.73 19.27 7.79
N ASP A 209 -3.97 19.65 6.76
CA ASP A 209 -4.50 20.33 5.58
C ASP A 209 -5.12 19.32 4.61
N ARG A 210 -4.57 18.09 4.59
CA ARG A 210 -5.10 16.97 3.79
C ARG A 210 -5.04 15.68 4.58
N ILE A 211 -6.15 14.93 4.53
CA ILE A 211 -6.23 13.56 5.04
C ILE A 211 -6.29 12.63 3.82
N VAL A 212 -5.34 11.72 3.74
CA VAL A 212 -5.23 10.78 2.62
C VAL A 212 -5.34 9.36 3.16
N VAL A 213 -6.32 8.61 2.68
CA VAL A 213 -6.43 7.18 2.97
C VAL A 213 -5.95 6.42 1.75
N GLY A 214 -4.91 5.60 1.88
CA GLY A 214 -4.30 4.91 0.75
C GLY A 214 -5.31 4.12 -0.08
N GLU A 215 -6.14 3.30 0.58
CA GLU A 215 -7.27 2.60 -0.02
C GLU A 215 -8.38 2.41 1.00
N CYS A 216 -9.64 2.60 0.59
CA CYS A 216 -10.81 2.26 1.38
C CYS A 216 -11.34 0.89 0.97
N ARG A 217 -11.37 -0.04 1.91
CA ARG A 217 -11.83 -1.43 1.72
C ARG A 217 -13.00 -1.82 2.60
N GLY A 218 -13.27 -1.04 3.65
CA GLY A 218 -14.26 -1.30 4.69
C GLY A 218 -14.98 -0.05 5.19
N GLY A 219 -15.43 -0.10 6.43
CA GLY A 219 -16.21 0.97 7.08
C GLY A 219 -15.44 2.27 7.33
N GLU A 220 -14.11 2.28 7.23
CA GLU A 220 -13.26 3.47 7.37
C GLU A 220 -13.62 4.59 6.39
N ILE A 221 -14.26 4.28 5.27
CA ILE A 221 -14.78 5.28 4.32
C ILE A 221 -15.70 6.26 4.99
N VAL A 222 -16.50 5.80 5.96
CA VAL A 222 -17.45 6.64 6.70
C VAL A 222 -16.72 7.65 7.57
N ASP A 223 -15.66 7.24 8.25
CA ASP A 223 -14.85 8.13 9.08
C ASP A 223 -14.14 9.18 8.22
N LEU A 224 -13.66 8.79 7.04
CA LEU A 224 -13.12 9.73 6.05
C LEU A 224 -14.19 10.74 5.61
N LEU A 225 -15.38 10.27 5.22
CA LEU A 225 -16.47 11.16 4.80
C LEU A 225 -16.90 12.12 5.92
N ARG A 226 -16.97 11.64 7.17
CA ARG A 226 -17.25 12.50 8.34
C ARG A 226 -16.17 13.57 8.52
N ALA A 227 -14.88 13.21 8.36
CA ALA A 227 -13.77 14.15 8.40
C ALA A 227 -13.91 15.23 7.32
N LEU A 228 -14.20 14.84 6.08
CA LEU A 228 -14.39 15.76 4.96
C LEU A 228 -15.61 16.70 5.19
N ASN A 229 -16.70 16.18 5.74
CA ASN A 229 -17.91 16.96 6.04
C ASN A 229 -17.73 17.88 7.26
N SER A 230 -16.74 17.65 8.10
CA SER A 230 -16.42 18.51 9.26
C SER A 230 -15.47 19.68 8.92
N GLY A 231 -15.26 19.95 7.62
CA GLY A 231 -14.46 21.08 7.15
C GLY A 231 -13.04 20.77 6.71
N HIS A 232 -12.59 19.52 6.81
CA HIS A 232 -11.30 19.07 6.29
C HIS A 232 -11.39 18.87 4.77
N ARG A 233 -10.94 19.85 3.99
CA ARG A 233 -10.94 19.81 2.52
C ARG A 233 -9.72 19.07 1.97
N GLY A 234 -9.76 18.68 0.69
CA GLY A 234 -8.60 18.11 -0.01
C GLY A 234 -8.27 16.68 0.40
N GLY A 235 -9.22 15.95 0.97
CA GLY A 235 -9.04 14.53 1.25
C GLY A 235 -8.97 13.71 -0.02
N MET A 236 -8.11 12.70 -0.02
CA MET A 236 -7.94 11.82 -1.17
C MET A 236 -7.93 10.35 -0.73
N THR A 237 -8.50 9.49 -1.56
CA THR A 237 -8.42 8.05 -1.33
C THR A 237 -8.53 7.28 -2.63
N THR A 238 -8.20 5.99 -2.58
CA THR A 238 -8.47 5.06 -3.68
C THR A 238 -9.57 4.08 -3.29
N LEU A 239 -10.27 3.58 -4.31
CA LEU A 239 -11.30 2.56 -4.17
C LEU A 239 -11.18 1.53 -5.29
N HIS A 240 -11.25 0.26 -4.95
CA HIS A 240 -11.31 -0.78 -5.96
C HIS A 240 -12.71 -0.86 -6.56
N ALA A 241 -12.81 -0.57 -7.85
CA ALA A 241 -14.02 -0.74 -8.65
C ALA A 241 -13.63 -1.02 -10.11
N ASN A 242 -14.12 -2.11 -10.69
CA ASN A 242 -13.76 -2.51 -12.05
C ASN A 242 -14.39 -1.59 -13.12
N GLN A 243 -15.44 -0.88 -12.78
CA GLN A 243 -16.16 0.03 -13.68
C GLN A 243 -16.65 1.26 -12.89
N VAL A 244 -16.68 2.41 -13.53
CA VAL A 244 -17.15 3.67 -12.92
C VAL A 244 -18.60 3.54 -12.44
N THR A 245 -19.44 2.83 -13.18
CA THR A 245 -20.85 2.59 -12.82
C THR A 245 -21.01 1.75 -11.55
N ALA A 246 -20.01 0.99 -11.15
CA ALA A 246 -20.03 0.19 -9.91
C ALA A 246 -19.60 1.00 -8.67
N VAL A 247 -19.06 2.21 -8.83
CA VAL A 247 -18.57 3.02 -7.71
C VAL A 247 -19.67 3.37 -6.70
N PRO A 248 -20.86 3.85 -7.09
CA PRO A 248 -21.91 4.15 -6.11
C PRO A 248 -22.34 2.94 -5.29
N SER A 249 -22.59 1.79 -5.94
CA SER A 249 -22.98 0.57 -5.23
C SER A 249 -21.85 0.05 -4.31
N ARG A 250 -20.58 0.23 -4.69
CA ARG A 250 -19.44 -0.11 -3.85
C ARG A 250 -19.35 0.78 -2.62
N LEU A 251 -19.57 2.10 -2.76
CA LEU A 251 -19.60 3.03 -1.63
C LEU A 251 -20.74 2.70 -0.67
N VAL A 252 -21.94 2.39 -1.19
CA VAL A 252 -23.07 1.95 -0.36
C VAL A 252 -22.71 0.68 0.41
N ALA A 253 -22.12 -0.32 -0.26
CA ALA A 253 -21.71 -1.57 0.40
C ALA A 253 -20.69 -1.32 1.53
N LEU A 254 -19.71 -0.43 1.33
CA LEU A 254 -18.75 -0.06 2.38
C LEU A 254 -19.40 0.71 3.53
N GLY A 255 -20.37 1.58 3.22
CA GLY A 255 -21.18 2.30 4.23
C GLY A 255 -21.98 1.33 5.10
N LEU A 256 -22.55 0.28 4.51
CA LEU A 256 -23.28 -0.76 5.24
C LEU A 256 -22.37 -1.55 6.21
N LEU A 257 -21.11 -1.76 5.86
CA LEU A 257 -20.13 -2.38 6.77
C LEU A 257 -19.87 -1.52 8.02
N ALA A 258 -20.15 -0.24 7.96
CA ALA A 258 -20.07 0.70 9.09
C ALA A 258 -21.46 0.98 9.72
N GLU A 259 -22.43 0.09 9.51
CA GLU A 259 -23.80 0.18 10.05
C GLU A 259 -24.57 1.46 9.64
N LEU A 260 -24.18 2.10 8.53
CA LEU A 260 -24.94 3.21 7.98
C LEU A 260 -26.23 2.73 7.29
N ASN A 261 -27.30 3.49 7.47
CA ASN A 261 -28.52 3.29 6.72
C ASN A 261 -28.25 3.62 5.21
N PRO A 262 -28.68 2.76 4.26
CA PRO A 262 -28.52 3.00 2.81
C PRO A 262 -29.05 4.34 2.31
N GLN A 263 -30.01 4.95 3.03
CA GLN A 263 -30.55 6.28 2.70
C GLN A 263 -29.65 7.43 3.14
N ALA A 264 -28.60 7.16 3.93
CA ALA A 264 -27.65 8.16 4.43
C ALA A 264 -26.33 8.17 3.66
N THR A 265 -26.16 7.27 2.69
CA THR A 265 -24.97 7.13 1.84
C THR A 265 -25.26 7.61 0.44
#